data_8209a2cb67e1bb3e704030633826ae18
#
_entry.id   8209a2cb67e1bb3e704030633826ae18
#
_cell.length_a   1.000
_cell.length_b   1.000
_cell.length_c   1.000
_cell.angle_alpha   90.00
_cell.angle_beta   90.00
_cell.angle_gamma   90.00
#
_symmetry.space_group_name_H-M   'P 1'
#
loop_
_entity.id
_entity.type
_entity.pdbx_description
1 polymer ?
#
loop_
_entity_poly.entity_id
_entity_poly.type
_entity_poly.pdbx_seq_one_letter_code
_entity_poly.pdbx_strand_id
1 'polypeptide(L)'
;MVLQDVGFENMSLEDWQTAVRPKVQGSWNLHKLLPRGLDFFLMLSSMNGIAGHVGQANYAAGNTFQDALAHHRTQCGENAATLDLGLFTFTGRVARDPRLLNIALSLFPHKPITEPEFHALLYVYCNPAVCKEKGLPCQVSFGMRPQYEGASIKAYWVGRPVFRYMAQQRLVQGHSERQGQTIDLPSAFRRAESLADATAAVIKALSIKLARTLSVEEDSLDEHKALHQYGVDSLVAVELRTWFTKELQAEVATFDILGRATINSLAGVAASRCKLPRGWS
;
A
#
# COMPACT_ATOMS: atom_id res chain seq x y z
N MET A 1 -18.61 1.60 -1.81
CA MET A 1 -17.72 0.87 -2.76
C MET A 1 -18.04 -0.60 -2.65
N VAL A 2 -18.24 -1.27 -3.80
CA VAL A 2 -18.45 -2.71 -3.87
C VAL A 2 -17.20 -3.32 -4.47
N LEU A 3 -16.61 -4.28 -3.76
CA LEU A 3 -15.44 -5.04 -4.18
C LEU A 3 -15.82 -6.52 -4.27
N GLN A 4 -15.35 -7.16 -5.33
CA GLN A 4 -15.47 -8.60 -5.55
C GLN A 4 -14.12 -9.08 -6.08
N ASP A 5 -13.20 -9.32 -5.14
CA ASP A 5 -11.81 -9.61 -5.43
C ASP A 5 -11.64 -11.09 -5.77
N VAL A 6 -11.36 -11.38 -7.04
CA VAL A 6 -11.16 -12.74 -7.56
C VAL A 6 -10.08 -12.68 -8.65
N GLY A 7 -9.18 -13.67 -8.70
CA GLY A 7 -8.23 -13.79 -9.81
C GLY A 7 -8.96 -13.87 -11.15
N PHE A 8 -8.44 -13.17 -12.17
CA PHE A 8 -9.16 -13.01 -13.45
C PHE A 8 -9.53 -14.36 -14.09
N GLU A 9 -8.67 -15.37 -13.94
CA GLU A 9 -8.88 -16.72 -14.46
C GLU A 9 -10.09 -17.44 -13.81
N ASN A 10 -10.46 -17.04 -12.59
CA ASN A 10 -11.54 -17.64 -11.81
C ASN A 10 -12.75 -16.70 -11.66
N MET A 11 -12.69 -15.52 -12.29
CA MET A 11 -13.73 -14.49 -12.16
C MET A 11 -14.95 -14.85 -12.99
N SER A 12 -16.07 -15.05 -12.32
CA SER A 12 -17.36 -15.27 -12.97
C SER A 12 -17.93 -13.98 -13.56
N LEU A 13 -18.91 -14.09 -14.46
CA LEU A 13 -19.63 -12.93 -14.98
C LEU A 13 -20.35 -12.15 -13.85
N GLU A 14 -20.84 -12.85 -12.85
CA GLU A 14 -21.49 -12.24 -11.68
C GLU A 14 -20.49 -11.42 -10.85
N ASP A 15 -19.30 -11.96 -10.58
CA ASP A 15 -18.21 -11.24 -9.89
C ASP A 15 -17.81 -9.98 -10.66
N TRP A 16 -17.70 -10.11 -11.99
CA TRP A 16 -17.42 -8.98 -12.86
C TRP A 16 -18.50 -7.90 -12.75
N GLN A 17 -19.76 -8.27 -12.95
CA GLN A 17 -20.88 -7.35 -12.95
C GLN A 17 -21.09 -6.68 -11.59
N THR A 18 -20.86 -7.37 -10.49
CA THR A 18 -21.03 -6.87 -9.12
C THR A 18 -20.15 -5.65 -8.88
N ALA A 19 -18.90 -5.67 -9.32
CA ALA A 19 -17.98 -4.53 -9.15
C ALA A 19 -18.12 -3.45 -10.24
N VAL A 20 -18.42 -3.86 -11.49
CA VAL A 20 -18.45 -2.95 -12.65
C VAL A 20 -19.74 -2.12 -12.70
N ARG A 21 -20.91 -2.73 -12.45
CA ARG A 21 -22.21 -2.05 -12.59
C ARG A 21 -22.35 -0.75 -11.80
N PRO A 22 -21.97 -0.66 -10.53
CA PRO A 22 -22.09 0.58 -9.77
C PRO A 22 -21.31 1.74 -10.39
N LYS A 23 -20.14 1.44 -10.95
CA LYS A 23 -19.26 2.46 -11.55
C LYS A 23 -19.62 2.77 -12.99
N VAL A 24 -19.83 1.76 -13.82
CA VAL A 24 -20.15 1.94 -15.25
C VAL A 24 -21.60 2.36 -15.42
N GLN A 25 -22.54 1.49 -15.04
CA GLN A 25 -23.97 1.75 -15.26
C GLN A 25 -24.46 2.93 -14.42
N GLY A 26 -23.99 3.02 -13.16
CA GLY A 26 -24.34 4.13 -12.28
C GLY A 26 -23.88 5.48 -12.81
N SER A 27 -22.61 5.61 -13.21
CA SER A 27 -22.07 6.86 -13.77
C SER A 27 -22.71 7.20 -15.11
N TRP A 28 -22.96 6.18 -15.95
CA TRP A 28 -23.61 6.36 -17.24
C TRP A 28 -25.08 6.80 -17.10
N ASN A 29 -25.82 6.22 -16.17
CA ASN A 29 -27.20 6.65 -15.90
C ASN A 29 -27.26 8.10 -15.44
N LEU A 30 -26.37 8.52 -14.53
CA LEU A 30 -26.27 9.91 -14.10
C LEU A 30 -25.90 10.83 -15.27
N HIS A 31 -24.95 10.42 -16.12
CA HIS A 31 -24.58 11.18 -17.32
C HIS A 31 -25.78 11.38 -18.28
N LYS A 32 -26.64 10.38 -18.43
CA LYS A 32 -27.78 10.43 -19.35
C LYS A 32 -29.00 11.16 -18.78
N LEU A 33 -29.24 11.03 -17.47
CA LEU A 33 -30.49 11.50 -16.85
C LEU A 33 -30.38 12.87 -16.20
N LEU A 34 -29.18 13.29 -15.79
CA LEU A 34 -29.00 14.63 -15.24
C LEU A 34 -28.99 15.69 -16.34
N PRO A 35 -29.41 16.92 -16.01
CA PRO A 35 -29.37 18.03 -16.96
C PRO A 35 -27.92 18.33 -17.41
N ARG A 36 -27.81 18.98 -18.56
CA ARG A 36 -26.54 19.55 -19.01
C ARG A 36 -26.23 20.84 -18.24
N GLY A 37 -24.94 21.23 -18.26
CA GLY A 37 -24.50 22.48 -17.64
C GLY A 37 -24.44 22.41 -16.12
N LEU A 38 -24.17 21.24 -15.56
CA LEU A 38 -23.90 21.11 -14.13
C LEU A 38 -22.65 21.90 -13.74
N ASP A 39 -22.66 22.48 -12.54
CA ASP A 39 -21.49 23.16 -11.98
C ASP A 39 -20.32 22.20 -11.88
N PHE A 40 -20.57 20.96 -11.50
CA PHE A 40 -19.57 19.88 -11.52
C PHE A 40 -20.22 18.50 -11.68
N PHE A 41 -19.47 17.56 -12.23
CA PHE A 41 -19.78 16.12 -12.27
C PHE A 41 -18.52 15.36 -11.80
N LEU A 42 -18.43 15.13 -10.50
CA LEU A 42 -17.24 14.54 -9.89
C LEU A 42 -17.43 13.04 -9.64
N MET A 43 -16.51 12.23 -10.14
CA MET A 43 -16.50 10.79 -9.95
C MET A 43 -15.31 10.39 -9.07
N LEU A 44 -15.58 9.58 -8.04
CA LEU A 44 -14.55 9.01 -7.19
C LEU A 44 -14.07 7.70 -7.82
N SER A 45 -12.98 7.80 -8.56
CA SER A 45 -12.26 6.70 -9.18
C SER A 45 -11.22 6.12 -8.21
N SER A 46 -10.28 5.37 -8.70
CA SER A 46 -9.22 4.78 -7.90
C SER A 46 -7.95 4.64 -8.71
N MET A 47 -6.82 4.79 -8.04
CA MET A 47 -5.52 4.45 -8.59
C MET A 47 -5.44 3.05 -9.19
N ASN A 48 -6.33 2.13 -8.79
CA ASN A 48 -6.44 0.82 -9.40
C ASN A 48 -6.85 0.86 -10.87
N GLY A 49 -7.54 1.90 -11.33
CA GLY A 49 -7.80 2.13 -12.75
C GLY A 49 -6.52 2.33 -13.57
N ILE A 50 -5.50 2.94 -12.97
CA ILE A 50 -4.22 3.26 -13.62
C ILE A 50 -3.16 2.18 -13.35
N ALA A 51 -2.97 1.83 -12.06
CA ALA A 51 -1.93 0.90 -11.63
C ALA A 51 -2.36 -0.57 -11.73
N GLY A 52 -3.66 -0.86 -11.66
CA GLY A 52 -4.19 -2.21 -11.50
C GLY A 52 -3.90 -2.78 -10.11
N HIS A 53 -4.55 -3.88 -9.78
CA HIS A 53 -4.26 -4.67 -8.59
C HIS A 53 -4.63 -6.12 -8.85
N VAL A 54 -3.86 -7.06 -8.28
CA VAL A 54 -4.16 -8.49 -8.40
C VAL A 54 -5.54 -8.79 -7.83
N GLY A 55 -6.36 -9.56 -8.57
CA GLY A 55 -7.72 -9.92 -8.17
C GLY A 55 -8.79 -8.82 -8.38
N GLN A 56 -8.44 -7.64 -8.88
CA GLN A 56 -9.35 -6.50 -9.00
C GLN A 56 -9.53 -6.00 -10.44
N ALA A 57 -9.47 -6.89 -11.43
CA ALA A 57 -9.63 -6.52 -12.85
C ALA A 57 -10.99 -5.86 -13.13
N ASN A 58 -12.07 -6.36 -12.51
CA ASN A 58 -13.42 -5.81 -12.58
C ASN A 58 -13.50 -4.39 -11.96
N TYR A 59 -12.91 -4.21 -10.80
CA TYR A 59 -12.86 -2.89 -10.13
C TYR A 59 -12.03 -1.88 -10.93
N ALA A 60 -10.88 -2.31 -11.45
CA ALA A 60 -10.04 -1.47 -12.32
C ALA A 60 -10.79 -1.02 -13.58
N ALA A 61 -11.52 -1.93 -14.25
CA ALA A 61 -12.32 -1.61 -15.43
C ALA A 61 -13.41 -0.56 -15.13
N GLY A 62 -14.09 -0.67 -13.99
CA GLY A 62 -15.09 0.32 -13.57
C GLY A 62 -14.50 1.71 -13.33
N ASN A 63 -13.30 1.79 -12.75
CA ASN A 63 -12.58 3.05 -12.54
C ASN A 63 -12.13 3.66 -13.87
N THR A 64 -11.51 2.88 -14.75
CA THR A 64 -11.07 3.34 -16.07
C THR A 64 -12.24 3.88 -16.93
N PHE A 65 -13.42 3.27 -16.80
CA PHE A 65 -14.62 3.81 -17.44
C PHE A 65 -14.99 5.21 -16.93
N GLN A 66 -14.91 5.44 -15.61
CA GLN A 66 -15.19 6.75 -15.01
C GLN A 66 -14.20 7.81 -15.53
N ASP A 67 -12.92 7.44 -15.65
CA ASP A 67 -11.88 8.32 -16.19
C ASP A 67 -12.18 8.70 -17.64
N ALA A 68 -12.50 7.72 -18.49
CA ALA A 68 -12.91 7.95 -19.87
C ALA A 68 -14.17 8.83 -19.98
N LEU A 69 -15.15 8.64 -19.07
CA LEU A 69 -16.37 9.44 -19.05
C LEU A 69 -16.08 10.89 -18.65
N ALA A 70 -15.14 11.16 -17.73
CA ALA A 70 -14.74 12.52 -17.40
C ALA A 70 -14.12 13.22 -18.61
N HIS A 71 -13.21 12.56 -19.31
CA HIS A 71 -12.62 13.07 -20.55
C HIS A 71 -13.67 13.34 -21.62
N HIS A 72 -14.59 12.40 -21.84
CA HIS A 72 -15.68 12.57 -22.80
C HIS A 72 -16.55 13.78 -22.46
N ARG A 73 -16.97 13.93 -21.22
CA ARG A 73 -17.79 15.08 -20.79
C ARG A 73 -17.05 16.41 -20.98
N THR A 74 -15.78 16.46 -20.60
CA THR A 74 -14.96 17.67 -20.76
C THR A 74 -14.79 18.05 -22.24
N GLN A 75 -14.59 17.07 -23.13
CA GLN A 75 -14.56 17.30 -24.58
C GLN A 75 -15.90 17.82 -25.13
N CYS A 76 -17.01 17.46 -24.50
CA CYS A 76 -18.34 18.00 -24.82
C CYS A 76 -18.62 19.38 -24.17
N GLY A 77 -17.64 19.99 -23.50
CA GLY A 77 -17.79 21.30 -22.85
C GLY A 77 -18.47 21.25 -21.48
N GLU A 78 -18.64 20.07 -20.91
CA GLU A 78 -19.25 19.85 -19.59
C GLU A 78 -18.20 19.84 -18.48
N ASN A 79 -18.53 20.40 -17.32
CA ASN A 79 -17.64 20.34 -16.14
C ASN A 79 -17.65 18.93 -15.53
N ALA A 80 -16.58 18.20 -15.69
CA ALA A 80 -16.45 16.87 -15.11
C ALA A 80 -15.01 16.57 -14.68
N ALA A 81 -14.87 15.77 -13.62
CA ALA A 81 -13.58 15.26 -13.20
C ALA A 81 -13.68 13.89 -12.54
N THR A 82 -12.57 13.14 -12.58
CA THR A 82 -12.33 11.95 -11.78
C THR A 82 -11.17 12.17 -10.82
N LEU A 83 -11.35 11.68 -9.60
CA LEU A 83 -10.30 11.59 -8.61
C LEU A 83 -9.87 10.12 -8.49
N ASP A 84 -8.69 9.79 -9.00
CA ASP A 84 -8.07 8.47 -8.86
C ASP A 84 -7.41 8.37 -7.49
N LEU A 85 -8.21 7.97 -6.51
CA LEU A 85 -7.85 8.03 -5.10
C LEU A 85 -7.03 6.81 -4.68
N GLY A 86 -6.00 7.06 -3.89
CA GLY A 86 -5.23 6.06 -3.17
C GLY A 86 -5.92 5.61 -1.88
N LEU A 87 -5.11 5.30 -0.87
CA LEU A 87 -5.56 4.78 0.41
C LEU A 87 -6.08 5.89 1.32
N PHE A 88 -7.30 5.75 1.84
CA PHE A 88 -7.84 6.60 2.90
C PHE A 88 -7.46 6.10 4.30
N THR A 89 -7.13 7.02 5.21
CA THR A 89 -6.86 6.72 6.62
C THR A 89 -8.02 7.03 7.56
N PHE A 90 -9.05 7.72 7.10
CA PHE A 90 -10.13 8.22 7.95
C PHE A 90 -11.50 7.55 7.66
N THR A 91 -11.64 6.87 6.52
CA THR A 91 -12.90 6.23 6.13
C THR A 91 -12.69 4.95 5.31
N GLY A 92 -13.71 4.11 5.25
CA GLY A 92 -13.70 2.86 4.50
C GLY A 92 -13.28 1.65 5.35
N ARG A 93 -13.27 0.46 4.70
CA ARG A 93 -12.97 -0.80 5.38
C ARG A 93 -11.56 -0.85 5.95
N VAL A 94 -10.58 -0.40 5.17
CA VAL A 94 -9.16 -0.43 5.56
C VAL A 94 -8.89 0.52 6.72
N ALA A 95 -9.45 1.75 6.68
CA ALA A 95 -9.25 2.74 7.74
C ALA A 95 -9.89 2.33 9.08
N ARG A 96 -10.92 1.47 9.06
CA ARG A 96 -11.61 1.00 10.27
C ARG A 96 -10.89 -0.16 10.97
N ASP A 97 -9.98 -0.82 10.27
CA ASP A 97 -9.20 -1.93 10.80
C ASP A 97 -7.72 -1.56 10.82
N PRO A 98 -7.14 -1.27 12.01
CA PRO A 98 -5.73 -0.89 12.14
C PRO A 98 -4.76 -1.91 11.56
N ARG A 99 -5.11 -3.21 11.60
CA ARG A 99 -4.28 -4.27 11.02
C ARG A 99 -4.26 -4.18 9.49
N LEU A 100 -5.44 -4.05 8.87
CA LEU A 100 -5.53 -3.88 7.42
C LEU A 100 -4.86 -2.59 6.96
N LEU A 101 -4.97 -1.52 7.74
CA LEU A 101 -4.32 -0.25 7.44
C LEU A 101 -2.79 -0.39 7.47
N ASN A 102 -2.23 -1.02 8.49
CA ASN A 102 -0.79 -1.24 8.58
C ASN A 102 -0.27 -2.15 7.46
N ILE A 103 -1.00 -3.21 7.12
CA ILE A 103 -0.68 -4.08 5.99
C ILE A 103 -0.70 -3.27 4.69
N ALA A 104 -1.74 -2.47 4.45
CA ALA A 104 -1.83 -1.64 3.26
C ALA A 104 -0.69 -0.61 3.18
N LEU A 105 -0.32 0.01 4.29
CA LEU A 105 0.79 0.95 4.36
C LEU A 105 2.15 0.29 4.15
N SER A 106 2.31 -0.97 4.57
CA SER A 106 3.56 -1.73 4.40
C SER A 106 3.72 -2.32 3.00
N LEU A 107 2.62 -2.76 2.38
CA LEU A 107 2.66 -3.40 1.07
C LEU A 107 2.67 -2.41 -0.10
N PHE A 108 2.13 -1.21 0.10
CA PHE A 108 2.00 -0.24 -0.97
C PHE A 108 2.70 1.07 -0.60
N PRO A 109 3.59 1.59 -1.46
CA PRO A 109 4.20 2.89 -1.27
C PRO A 109 3.18 4.00 -1.61
N HIS A 110 2.07 4.02 -0.88
CA HIS A 110 1.06 5.05 -0.98
C HIS A 110 1.39 6.20 -0.01
N LYS A 111 1.10 7.41 -0.43
CA LYS A 111 0.86 8.49 0.52
C LYS A 111 -0.59 8.37 0.96
N PRO A 112 -0.88 8.04 2.23
CA PRO A 112 -2.25 7.96 2.69
C PRO A 112 -2.95 9.31 2.53
N ILE A 113 -4.23 9.28 2.19
CA ILE A 113 -5.05 10.48 2.03
C ILE A 113 -5.72 10.75 3.37
N THR A 114 -5.46 11.92 3.94
CA THR A 114 -6.11 12.40 5.15
C THR A 114 -7.45 13.08 4.82
N GLU A 115 -8.31 13.21 5.82
CA GLU A 115 -9.61 13.87 5.67
C GLU A 115 -9.49 15.33 5.19
N PRO A 116 -8.60 16.18 5.76
CA PRO A 116 -8.39 17.54 5.26
C PRO A 116 -7.92 17.61 3.80
N GLU A 117 -7.03 16.69 3.39
CA GLU A 117 -6.57 16.62 2.00
C GLU A 117 -7.70 16.25 1.04
N PHE A 118 -8.56 15.30 1.43
CA PHE A 118 -9.72 14.93 0.63
C PHE A 118 -10.72 16.08 0.51
N HIS A 119 -11.00 16.79 1.60
CA HIS A 119 -11.86 17.97 1.58
C HIS A 119 -11.28 19.09 0.70
N ALA A 120 -9.95 19.28 0.72
CA ALA A 120 -9.30 20.24 -0.18
C ALA A 120 -9.46 19.86 -1.66
N LEU A 121 -9.35 18.55 -1.99
CA LEU A 121 -9.63 18.07 -3.36
C LEU A 121 -11.08 18.35 -3.76
N LEU A 122 -12.05 18.04 -2.90
CA LEU A 122 -13.47 18.31 -3.18
C LEU A 122 -13.72 19.81 -3.36
N TYR A 123 -13.16 20.67 -2.50
CA TYR A 123 -13.29 22.12 -2.62
C TYR A 123 -12.82 22.62 -3.98
N VAL A 124 -11.68 22.12 -4.45
CA VAL A 124 -11.11 22.51 -5.75
C VAL A 124 -11.93 21.97 -6.91
N TYR A 125 -12.22 20.68 -6.95
CA TYR A 125 -12.85 20.02 -8.10
C TYR A 125 -14.39 20.21 -8.18
N CYS A 126 -15.03 20.59 -7.09
CA CYS A 126 -16.43 21.04 -7.11
C CYS A 126 -16.58 22.53 -7.44
N ASN A 127 -15.49 23.26 -7.71
CA ASN A 127 -15.51 24.66 -8.11
C ASN A 127 -14.98 24.82 -9.54
N PRO A 128 -15.89 24.92 -10.55
CA PRO A 128 -15.49 24.98 -11.95
C PRO A 128 -14.67 26.24 -12.29
N ALA A 129 -14.88 27.35 -11.56
CA ALA A 129 -14.09 28.57 -11.76
C ALA A 129 -12.62 28.34 -11.40
N VAL A 130 -12.34 27.69 -10.26
CA VAL A 130 -10.99 27.34 -9.83
C VAL A 130 -10.33 26.34 -10.80
N CYS A 131 -11.09 25.33 -11.25
CA CYS A 131 -10.58 24.35 -12.21
C CYS A 131 -10.16 25.01 -13.51
N LYS A 132 -11.00 25.92 -14.03
CA LYS A 132 -10.76 26.64 -15.29
C LYS A 132 -9.60 27.63 -15.15
N GLU A 133 -9.59 28.44 -14.09
CA GLU A 133 -8.54 29.44 -13.83
C GLU A 133 -7.16 28.78 -13.72
N LYS A 134 -7.08 27.63 -13.03
CA LYS A 134 -5.82 26.91 -12.82
C LYS A 134 -5.49 25.91 -13.94
N GLY A 135 -6.34 25.74 -14.95
CA GLY A 135 -6.15 24.77 -16.03
C GLY A 135 -6.00 23.34 -15.50
N LEU A 136 -6.79 22.96 -14.50
CA LEU A 136 -6.65 21.65 -13.87
C LEU A 136 -7.15 20.53 -14.80
N PRO A 137 -6.48 19.36 -14.79
CA PRO A 137 -6.91 18.23 -15.59
C PRO A 137 -8.22 17.65 -15.06
N CYS A 138 -9.03 17.08 -15.95
CA CYS A 138 -10.27 16.40 -15.58
C CYS A 138 -10.04 15.00 -14.97
N GLN A 139 -8.82 14.52 -14.93
CA GLN A 139 -8.40 13.30 -14.25
C GLN A 139 -7.19 13.62 -13.39
N VAL A 140 -7.24 13.28 -12.10
CA VAL A 140 -6.13 13.48 -11.18
C VAL A 140 -5.92 12.26 -10.29
N SER A 141 -4.68 11.82 -10.19
CA SER A 141 -4.27 10.75 -9.27
C SER A 141 -3.74 11.36 -7.98
N PHE A 142 -4.27 10.92 -6.85
CA PHE A 142 -3.87 11.41 -5.54
C PHE A 142 -3.57 10.27 -4.57
N GLY A 143 -2.48 10.41 -3.80
CA GLY A 143 -2.03 9.38 -2.85
C GLY A 143 -0.94 8.45 -3.40
N MET A 144 -0.37 8.72 -4.57
CA MET A 144 0.82 8.03 -5.08
C MET A 144 2.11 8.62 -4.47
N ARG A 145 3.05 7.74 -4.15
CA ARG A 145 4.42 8.15 -3.82
C ARG A 145 5.35 7.84 -4.98
N PRO A 146 6.21 8.78 -5.38
CA PRO A 146 7.35 8.45 -6.21
C PRO A 146 8.22 7.41 -5.51
N GLN A 147 8.73 6.45 -6.27
CA GLN A 147 9.71 5.51 -5.74
C GLN A 147 11.05 6.23 -5.61
N TYR A 148 11.70 6.12 -4.46
CA TYR A 148 13.04 6.64 -4.23
C TYR A 148 14.06 5.51 -4.09
N GLU A 149 15.32 5.80 -4.40
CA GLU A 149 16.43 4.88 -4.24
C GLU A 149 16.59 4.54 -2.74
N GLY A 150 16.55 3.25 -2.39
CA GLY A 150 16.55 2.80 -1.00
C GLY A 150 15.15 2.54 -0.41
N ALA A 151 14.07 2.75 -1.17
CA ALA A 151 12.75 2.32 -0.76
C ALA A 151 12.74 0.81 -0.52
N SER A 152 12.30 0.42 0.66
CA SER A 152 12.31 -0.98 1.09
C SER A 152 11.33 -1.85 0.31
N ILE A 153 10.31 -1.27 -0.29
CA ILE A 153 9.31 -1.95 -1.10
C ILE A 153 9.28 -1.34 -2.49
N LYS A 154 9.56 -2.18 -3.49
CA LYS A 154 9.39 -1.79 -4.89
C LYS A 154 7.91 -1.95 -5.26
N ALA A 155 7.24 -0.85 -5.59
CA ALA A 155 5.87 -0.93 -6.04
C ALA A 155 5.77 -1.77 -7.32
N TYR A 156 4.79 -2.66 -7.40
CA TYR A 156 4.56 -3.56 -8.54
C TYR A 156 4.34 -2.79 -9.86
N TRP A 157 3.88 -1.55 -9.80
CA TRP A 157 3.62 -0.71 -10.96
C TRP A 157 4.85 0.04 -11.48
N VAL A 158 5.93 0.16 -10.72
CA VAL A 158 7.14 0.94 -11.06
C VAL A 158 7.78 0.51 -12.40
N GLY A 159 7.70 -0.78 -12.73
CA GLY A 159 8.23 -1.31 -13.99
C GLY A 159 7.38 -0.98 -15.23
N ARG A 160 6.21 -0.38 -15.07
CA ARG A 160 5.33 -0.06 -16.19
C ARG A 160 5.74 1.25 -16.87
N PRO A 161 5.73 1.33 -18.21
CA PRO A 161 6.19 2.50 -18.95
C PRO A 161 5.48 3.81 -18.55
N VAL A 162 4.19 3.76 -18.19
CA VAL A 162 3.41 4.93 -17.78
C VAL A 162 3.95 5.60 -16.52
N PHE A 163 4.64 4.84 -15.66
CA PHE A 163 5.19 5.35 -14.39
C PHE A 163 6.69 5.64 -14.45
N ARG A 164 7.35 5.52 -15.61
CA ARG A 164 8.81 5.65 -15.73
C ARG A 164 9.36 6.96 -15.16
N TYR A 165 8.65 8.06 -15.35
CA TYR A 165 9.08 9.37 -14.82
C TYR A 165 8.96 9.45 -13.31
N MET A 166 7.91 8.89 -12.73
CA MET A 166 7.76 8.80 -11.27
C MET A 166 8.83 7.89 -10.65
N ALA A 167 9.17 6.80 -11.34
CA ALA A 167 10.22 5.88 -10.89
C ALA A 167 11.62 6.53 -10.91
N GLN A 168 11.83 7.52 -11.78
CA GLN A 168 13.10 8.26 -11.90
C GLN A 168 13.18 9.49 -10.99
N GLN A 169 12.07 9.97 -10.43
CA GLN A 169 12.10 11.07 -9.48
C GLN A 169 12.87 10.66 -8.24
N ARG A 170 14.10 11.11 -8.14
CA ARG A 170 14.85 11.12 -6.89
C ARG A 170 14.14 12.12 -5.98
N LEU A 171 13.48 11.63 -4.95
CA LEU A 171 13.09 12.52 -3.87
C LEU A 171 14.40 13.09 -3.31
N VAL A 172 14.67 14.34 -3.67
CA VAL A 172 15.62 15.15 -2.91
C VAL A 172 15.12 15.07 -1.47
N GLN A 173 15.88 14.39 -0.62
CA GLN A 173 15.54 14.17 0.77
C GLN A 173 15.31 15.53 1.44
N GLY A 174 14.05 15.92 1.52
CA GLY A 174 13.61 16.79 2.60
C GLY A 174 13.76 15.98 3.87
N HIS A 175 14.65 16.42 4.74
CA HIS A 175 14.99 15.80 5.99
C HIS A 175 13.77 15.46 6.84
N SER A 176 13.85 14.30 7.48
CA SER A 176 13.32 14.07 8.82
C SER A 176 11.80 14.08 8.96
N GLU A 177 11.19 12.90 8.82
CA GLU A 177 10.13 12.61 9.79
C GLU A 177 10.15 11.13 10.16
N ARG A 178 10.52 10.91 11.41
CA ARG A 178 10.42 9.68 12.17
C ARG A 178 11.15 8.46 11.61
N GLN A 179 12.47 8.47 11.70
CA GLN A 179 13.25 7.28 11.98
C GLN A 179 12.82 6.72 13.35
N GLY A 180 11.73 5.96 13.38
CA GLY A 180 11.60 4.96 14.43
C GLY A 180 12.82 4.05 14.30
N GLN A 181 13.50 3.73 15.40
CA GLN A 181 14.71 2.94 15.50
C GLN A 181 14.65 1.71 14.59
N THR A 182 15.26 1.80 13.42
CA THR A 182 15.54 0.65 12.55
C THR A 182 16.98 0.25 12.85
N ILE A 183 17.16 -0.99 13.24
CA ILE A 183 18.50 -1.54 13.46
C ILE A 183 19.09 -1.83 12.08
N ASP A 184 20.24 -1.24 11.79
CA ASP A 184 21.04 -1.61 10.63
C ASP A 184 21.68 -2.99 10.86
N LEU A 185 20.93 -4.04 10.50
CA LEU A 185 21.36 -5.43 10.67
C LEU A 185 22.67 -5.75 9.95
N PRO A 186 22.91 -5.31 8.70
CA PRO A 186 24.21 -5.49 8.05
C PRO A 186 25.39 -4.94 8.84
N SER A 187 25.26 -3.76 9.45
CA SER A 187 26.31 -3.20 10.30
C SER A 187 26.40 -3.90 11.65
N ALA A 188 25.27 -4.32 12.23
CA ALA A 188 25.25 -5.10 13.46
C ALA A 188 25.96 -6.44 13.30
N PHE A 189 25.73 -7.18 12.20
CA PHE A 189 26.40 -8.44 11.91
C PHE A 189 27.91 -8.28 11.70
N ARG A 190 28.35 -7.20 11.07
CA ARG A 190 29.78 -6.90 10.91
C ARG A 190 30.48 -6.59 12.23
N ARG A 191 29.76 -6.03 13.20
CA ARG A 191 30.31 -5.67 14.52
C ARG A 191 30.16 -6.76 15.56
N ALA A 192 29.29 -7.76 15.31
CA ALA A 192 29.09 -8.88 16.23
C ALA A 192 30.37 -9.67 16.38
N GLU A 193 30.70 -10.04 17.61
CA GLU A 193 31.86 -10.87 17.95
C GLU A 193 31.48 -12.35 18.05
N SER A 194 30.18 -12.62 18.13
CA SER A 194 29.63 -13.97 18.23
C SER A 194 28.27 -14.12 17.57
N LEU A 195 27.85 -15.37 17.32
CA LEU A 195 26.50 -15.68 16.89
C LEU A 195 25.45 -15.19 17.90
N ALA A 196 25.77 -15.18 19.19
CA ALA A 196 24.88 -14.69 20.24
C ALA A 196 24.61 -13.18 20.09
N ASP A 197 25.65 -12.38 19.81
CA ASP A 197 25.50 -10.93 19.59
C ASP A 197 24.67 -10.64 18.35
N ALA A 198 24.91 -11.38 17.26
CA ALA A 198 24.12 -11.28 16.06
C ALA A 198 22.66 -11.65 16.30
N THR A 199 22.40 -12.71 17.07
CA THR A 199 21.04 -13.13 17.44
C THR A 199 20.34 -12.04 18.27
N ALA A 200 21.02 -11.43 19.23
CA ALA A 200 20.46 -10.33 20.01
C ALA A 200 20.06 -9.12 19.14
N ALA A 201 20.86 -8.79 18.12
CA ALA A 201 20.50 -7.75 17.17
C ALA A 201 19.25 -8.12 16.34
N VAL A 202 19.11 -9.41 15.95
CA VAL A 202 17.92 -9.89 15.23
C VAL A 202 16.69 -9.88 16.13
N ILE A 203 16.80 -10.30 17.39
CA ILE A 203 15.71 -10.26 18.38
C ILE A 203 15.14 -8.84 18.44
N LYS A 204 15.99 -7.87 18.68
CA LYS A 204 15.56 -6.47 18.80
C LYS A 204 14.93 -5.94 17.50
N ALA A 205 15.52 -6.24 16.34
CA ALA A 205 14.96 -5.83 15.05
C ALA A 205 13.62 -6.52 14.75
N LEU A 206 13.48 -7.79 15.11
CA LEU A 206 12.25 -8.57 14.94
C LEU A 206 11.15 -8.09 15.89
N SER A 207 11.48 -7.73 17.14
CA SER A 207 10.52 -7.15 18.10
C SER A 207 9.97 -5.83 17.58
N ILE A 208 10.83 -4.92 17.11
CA ILE A 208 10.40 -3.65 16.49
C ILE A 208 9.50 -3.92 15.27
N LYS A 209 9.86 -4.90 14.43
CA LYS A 209 9.07 -5.26 13.24
C LYS A 209 7.71 -5.80 13.65
N LEU A 210 7.64 -6.72 14.60
CA LEU A 210 6.40 -7.32 15.10
C LEU A 210 5.50 -6.29 15.79
N ALA A 211 6.06 -5.43 16.64
CA ALA A 211 5.32 -4.36 17.31
C ALA A 211 4.58 -3.47 16.29
N ARG A 212 5.26 -3.11 15.20
CA ARG A 212 4.66 -2.33 14.10
C ARG A 212 3.62 -3.13 13.31
N THR A 213 3.92 -4.38 12.96
CA THR A 213 3.02 -5.21 12.15
C THR A 213 1.74 -5.57 12.91
N LEU A 214 1.86 -5.83 14.21
CA LEU A 214 0.74 -6.22 15.08
C LEU A 214 0.06 -5.02 15.77
N SER A 215 0.62 -3.81 15.64
CA SER A 215 0.14 -2.57 16.30
C SER A 215 0.09 -2.70 17.84
N VAL A 216 1.13 -3.29 18.41
CA VAL A 216 1.32 -3.42 19.87
C VAL A 216 2.56 -2.65 20.32
N GLU A 217 2.64 -2.32 21.61
CA GLU A 217 3.86 -1.73 22.20
C GLU A 217 5.00 -2.75 22.18
N GLU A 218 6.23 -2.31 21.90
CA GLU A 218 7.42 -3.18 21.86
C GLU A 218 7.64 -3.88 23.21
N ASP A 219 7.45 -3.15 24.30
CA ASP A 219 7.60 -3.66 25.67
C ASP A 219 6.54 -4.70 26.06
N SER A 220 5.46 -4.84 25.29
CA SER A 220 4.43 -5.87 25.49
C SER A 220 4.79 -7.22 24.85
N LEU A 221 5.88 -7.29 24.09
CA LEU A 221 6.34 -8.49 23.41
C LEU A 221 7.34 -9.25 24.29
N ASP A 222 6.94 -10.45 24.72
CA ASP A 222 7.81 -11.41 25.39
C ASP A 222 8.52 -12.28 24.35
N GLU A 223 9.84 -12.27 24.35
CA GLU A 223 10.69 -12.97 23.40
C GLU A 223 10.54 -14.50 23.44
N HIS A 224 10.03 -15.04 24.55
CA HIS A 224 9.82 -16.46 24.78
C HIS A 224 8.39 -16.92 24.54
N LYS A 225 7.48 -16.01 24.32
CA LYS A 225 6.07 -16.31 24.04
C LYS A 225 5.88 -16.65 22.56
N ALA A 226 5.04 -17.65 22.28
CA ALA A 226 4.79 -18.10 20.90
C ALA A 226 4.07 -17.04 20.07
N LEU A 227 4.54 -16.82 18.85
CA LEU A 227 4.07 -15.74 17.95
C LEU A 227 2.58 -15.80 17.64
N HIS A 228 1.98 -17.00 17.53
CA HIS A 228 0.55 -17.15 17.29
C HIS A 228 -0.32 -16.55 18.41
N GLN A 229 0.19 -16.46 19.65
CA GLN A 229 -0.50 -15.84 20.78
C GLN A 229 -0.58 -14.31 20.66
N TYR A 230 0.23 -13.71 19.81
CA TYR A 230 0.17 -12.29 19.46
C TYR A 230 -0.70 -12.04 18.20
N GLY A 231 -1.27 -13.08 17.62
CA GLY A 231 -2.12 -13.00 16.43
C GLY A 231 -1.34 -13.05 15.12
N VAL A 232 -0.13 -13.63 15.13
CA VAL A 232 0.62 -13.91 13.90
C VAL A 232 -0.12 -15.02 13.13
N ASP A 233 -0.72 -14.65 12.02
CA ASP A 233 -1.41 -15.52 11.07
C ASP A 233 -0.55 -15.83 9.83
N SER A 234 -1.13 -16.50 8.85
CA SER A 234 -0.44 -16.87 7.61
C SER A 234 0.02 -15.65 6.80
N LEU A 235 -0.70 -14.54 6.87
CA LEU A 235 -0.36 -13.32 6.14
C LEU A 235 0.86 -12.64 6.78
N VAL A 236 0.84 -12.49 8.09
CA VAL A 236 1.98 -11.96 8.87
C VAL A 236 3.21 -12.86 8.71
N ALA A 237 3.01 -14.19 8.67
CA ALA A 237 4.12 -15.12 8.47
C ALA A 237 4.79 -14.97 7.09
N VAL A 238 4.03 -14.72 6.04
CA VAL A 238 4.58 -14.41 4.70
C VAL A 238 5.33 -13.07 4.70
N GLU A 239 4.82 -12.06 5.41
CA GLU A 239 5.48 -10.77 5.56
C GLU A 239 6.82 -10.91 6.30
N LEU A 240 6.85 -11.65 7.41
CA LEU A 240 8.07 -11.93 8.16
C LEU A 240 9.09 -12.71 7.35
N ARG A 241 8.67 -13.72 6.59
CA ARG A 241 9.55 -14.46 5.67
C ARG A 241 10.20 -13.51 4.67
N THR A 242 9.42 -12.63 4.06
CA THR A 242 9.92 -11.63 3.10
C THR A 242 10.91 -10.68 3.78
N TRP A 243 10.64 -10.27 5.01
CA TRP A 243 11.51 -9.43 5.81
C TRP A 243 12.85 -10.13 6.12
N PHE A 244 12.85 -11.39 6.57
CA PHE A 244 14.07 -12.16 6.81
C PHE A 244 14.92 -12.31 5.55
N THR A 245 14.29 -12.61 4.42
CA THR A 245 15.00 -12.74 3.15
C THR A 245 15.66 -11.42 2.74
N LYS A 246 14.99 -10.29 2.98
CA LYS A 246 15.44 -8.98 2.58
C LYS A 246 16.53 -8.42 3.51
N GLU A 247 16.28 -8.43 4.80
CA GLU A 247 17.17 -7.79 5.79
C GLU A 247 18.38 -8.65 6.16
N LEU A 248 18.25 -9.97 6.12
CA LEU A 248 19.26 -10.92 6.56
C LEU A 248 19.76 -11.84 5.44
N GLN A 249 19.13 -11.79 4.26
CA GLN A 249 19.36 -12.79 3.21
C GLN A 249 19.21 -14.23 3.75
N ALA A 250 18.33 -14.41 4.74
CA ALA A 250 18.10 -15.67 5.42
C ALA A 250 16.81 -16.33 4.92
N GLU A 251 16.88 -17.62 4.61
CA GLU A 251 15.72 -18.42 4.21
C GLU A 251 15.04 -19.00 5.45
N VAL A 252 13.95 -18.38 5.90
CA VAL A 252 13.09 -18.85 6.98
C VAL A 252 11.76 -19.32 6.36
N ALA A 253 11.39 -20.57 6.57
CA ALA A 253 10.16 -21.10 6.00
C ALA A 253 8.93 -20.54 6.72
N THR A 254 7.83 -20.29 5.99
CA THR A 254 6.56 -19.83 6.59
C THR A 254 6.06 -20.80 7.67
N PHE A 255 6.30 -22.09 7.50
CA PHE A 255 5.96 -23.11 8.47
C PHE A 255 6.75 -22.95 9.80
N ASP A 256 8.02 -22.57 9.71
CA ASP A 256 8.84 -22.30 10.91
C ASP A 256 8.24 -21.14 11.72
N ILE A 257 7.60 -20.14 11.06
CA ILE A 257 7.00 -18.96 11.70
C ILE A 257 5.63 -19.29 12.31
N LEU A 258 4.80 -20.08 11.61
CA LEU A 258 3.43 -20.43 12.04
C LEU A 258 3.38 -21.50 13.14
N GLY A 259 4.47 -22.18 13.39
CA GLY A 259 4.56 -23.21 14.43
C GLY A 259 4.53 -22.62 15.85
N ARG A 260 5.21 -23.29 16.77
CA ARG A 260 5.40 -22.80 18.16
C ARG A 260 6.59 -21.83 18.26
N ALA A 261 6.92 -21.14 17.18
CA ALA A 261 8.06 -20.23 17.14
C ALA A 261 7.87 -19.05 18.08
N THR A 262 8.95 -18.68 18.74
CA THR A 262 9.06 -17.48 19.58
C THR A 262 9.98 -16.48 18.87
N ILE A 263 9.99 -15.21 19.30
CA ILE A 263 10.92 -14.21 18.78
C ILE A 263 12.36 -14.73 18.88
N ASN A 264 12.72 -15.26 20.05
CA ASN A 264 14.06 -15.77 20.32
C ASN A 264 14.43 -16.94 19.39
N SER A 265 13.54 -17.94 19.24
CA SER A 265 13.82 -19.11 18.39
C SER A 265 13.97 -18.73 16.91
N LEU A 266 13.11 -17.85 16.40
CA LEU A 266 13.19 -17.38 15.02
C LEU A 266 14.43 -16.52 14.77
N ALA A 267 14.80 -15.66 15.71
CA ALA A 267 16.00 -14.86 15.59
C ALA A 267 17.25 -15.74 15.51
N GLY A 268 17.34 -16.81 16.34
CA GLY A 268 18.44 -17.77 16.27
C GLY A 268 18.52 -18.51 14.93
N VAL A 269 17.37 -18.98 14.42
CA VAL A 269 17.30 -19.61 13.09
C VAL A 269 17.71 -18.63 11.99
N ALA A 270 17.21 -17.40 12.01
CA ALA A 270 17.52 -16.39 11.02
C ALA A 270 19.01 -15.97 11.06
N ALA A 271 19.56 -15.76 12.25
CA ALA A 271 20.97 -15.40 12.43
C ALA A 271 21.92 -16.53 11.93
N SER A 272 21.60 -17.80 12.21
CA SER A 272 22.38 -18.94 11.76
C SER A 272 22.37 -19.11 10.23
N ARG A 273 21.22 -18.84 9.57
CA ARG A 273 21.03 -18.95 8.13
C ARG A 273 21.37 -17.65 7.38
N CYS A 274 21.79 -16.60 8.06
CA CYS A 274 22.12 -15.32 7.49
C CYS A 274 23.33 -15.39 6.55
N LYS A 275 23.20 -14.79 5.36
CA LYS A 275 24.28 -14.71 4.35
C LYS A 275 25.01 -13.37 4.36
N LEU A 276 24.70 -12.47 5.30
CA LEU A 276 25.41 -11.21 5.47
C LEU A 276 26.85 -11.43 5.93
N PRO A 277 27.79 -10.52 5.59
CA PRO A 277 29.16 -10.58 6.09
C PRO A 277 29.18 -10.56 7.63
N ARG A 278 29.89 -11.53 8.20
CA ARG A 278 30.01 -11.71 9.66
C ARG A 278 31.31 -11.10 10.15
N GLY A 279 31.29 -10.54 11.35
CA GLY A 279 32.48 -10.05 12.04
C GLY A 279 33.27 -11.16 12.75
N TRP A 280 32.70 -12.37 12.86
CA TRP A 280 33.29 -13.54 13.52
C TRP A 280 33.46 -14.71 12.54
N SER A 281 34.37 -15.61 12.86
CA SER A 281 34.67 -16.85 12.14
C SER A 281 33.83 -18.03 12.67
#